data_e64dddb50a7d038d65f80638f48306b1
#
_entry.id   e64dddb50a7d038d65f80638f48306b1
#
_cell.length_a   1.000
_cell.length_b   1.000
_cell.length_c   1.000
_cell.angle_alpha   90.00
_cell.angle_beta   90.00
_cell.angle_gamma   90.00
#
_symmetry.space_group_name_H-M   'P 1'
#
loop_
_entity.id
_entity.type
_entity.pdbx_description
1 polymer ?
#
loop_
_entity_poly.entity_id
_entity_poly.type
_entity_poly.pdbx_seq_one_letter_code
_entity_poly.pdbx_strand_id
1 'polypeptide(L)'
;KCTFLDEKLQTDVGELIPIANATQNGLLSKQTVPSTLYIRNKTYIELHHSLPADWNTFMFLLMISGTGIADGDAVLIIHGSNESNSEGRCIAKSLYGNLSKKLQLKWEQKPDKSIHVYLVEAEGGKMGGYRLFKQHCCLENENTDIIALDTLDISALKDLVVS
;
A
#
# COMPACT_ATOMS: atom_id res chain seq x y z
N LYS A 1 40.10 -13.53 -25.71
CA LYS A 1 39.67 -14.57 -24.76
C LYS A 1 39.44 -13.99 -23.37
N CYS A 2 38.41 -13.16 -23.23
CA CYS A 2 37.98 -12.57 -21.95
C CYS A 2 36.64 -13.11 -21.45
N THR A 3 36.02 -14.03 -22.15
CA THR A 3 34.67 -14.54 -21.86
C THR A 3 34.54 -15.20 -20.48
N PHE A 4 35.53 -15.93 -20.03
CA PHE A 4 35.49 -16.66 -18.75
C PHE A 4 35.58 -15.68 -17.53
N LEU A 5 36.35 -14.64 -17.68
CA LEU A 5 36.44 -13.57 -16.63
C LEU A 5 35.18 -12.75 -16.56
N ASP A 6 34.54 -12.49 -17.71
CA ASP A 6 33.29 -11.72 -17.76
C ASP A 6 32.12 -12.49 -17.15
N GLU A 7 32.01 -13.79 -17.41
CA GLU A 7 30.97 -14.65 -16.82
C GLU A 7 31.14 -14.77 -15.29
N LYS A 8 32.38 -14.96 -14.83
CA LYS A 8 32.64 -14.99 -13.39
C LYS A 8 32.40 -13.67 -12.70
N LEU A 9 32.81 -12.57 -13.33
CA LEU A 9 32.56 -11.22 -12.79
C LEU A 9 31.04 -10.91 -12.70
N GLN A 10 30.26 -11.31 -13.72
CA GLN A 10 28.81 -11.17 -13.69
C GLN A 10 28.16 -11.99 -12.58
N THR A 11 28.66 -13.21 -12.36
CA THR A 11 28.17 -14.07 -11.26
C THR A 11 28.54 -13.47 -9.91
N ASP A 12 29.80 -13.08 -9.73
CA ASP A 12 30.28 -12.50 -8.47
C ASP A 12 29.58 -11.16 -8.14
N VAL A 13 29.35 -10.33 -9.15
CA VAL A 13 28.60 -9.07 -8.97
C VAL A 13 27.12 -9.33 -8.71
N GLY A 14 26.52 -10.31 -9.37
CA GLY A 14 25.13 -10.70 -9.13
C GLY A 14 24.89 -11.29 -7.74
N GLU A 15 25.90 -11.98 -7.17
CA GLU A 15 25.84 -12.47 -5.79
C GLU A 15 26.07 -11.35 -4.76
N LEU A 16 26.95 -10.39 -5.08
CA LEU A 16 27.28 -9.26 -4.19
C LEU A 16 26.24 -8.14 -4.22
N ILE A 17 25.59 -7.94 -5.36
CA ILE A 17 24.63 -6.85 -5.56
C ILE A 17 23.36 -7.43 -6.21
N PRO A 18 22.53 -8.16 -5.46
CA PRO A 18 21.30 -8.69 -6.01
C PRO A 18 20.38 -7.58 -6.52
N ILE A 19 19.71 -7.86 -7.63
CA ILE A 19 18.70 -6.94 -8.16
C ILE A 19 17.51 -6.93 -7.19
N ALA A 20 17.10 -5.75 -6.76
CA ALA A 20 15.93 -5.60 -5.91
C ALA A 20 14.66 -6.01 -6.65
N ASN A 21 13.80 -6.75 -5.99
CA ASN A 21 12.47 -7.11 -6.45
C ASN A 21 11.49 -7.16 -5.26
N ALA A 22 10.23 -7.49 -5.50
CA ALA A 22 9.20 -7.51 -4.46
C ALA A 22 9.47 -8.49 -3.29
N THR A 23 10.37 -9.45 -3.46
CA THR A 23 10.67 -10.47 -2.44
C THR A 23 12.12 -10.45 -1.95
N GLN A 24 12.98 -9.70 -2.60
CA GLN A 24 14.42 -9.72 -2.33
C GLN A 24 14.96 -8.30 -2.20
N ASN A 25 15.68 -8.05 -1.12
CA ASN A 25 16.45 -6.82 -0.96
C ASN A 25 17.67 -6.83 -1.90
N GLY A 26 17.90 -5.73 -2.55
CA GLY A 26 19.06 -5.51 -3.40
C GLY A 26 19.57 -4.09 -3.19
N LEU A 27 19.78 -3.35 -4.26
CA LEU A 27 20.12 -1.93 -4.19
C LEU A 27 19.00 -1.07 -3.56
N LEU A 28 17.74 -1.57 -3.63
CA LEU A 28 16.60 -0.97 -2.94
C LEU A 28 16.10 -1.94 -1.88
N SER A 29 15.66 -1.43 -0.74
CA SER A 29 15.00 -2.26 0.26
C SER A 29 13.66 -2.77 -0.27
N LYS A 30 13.15 -3.86 0.30
CA LYS A 30 11.81 -4.38 -0.04
C LYS A 30 10.73 -3.30 0.11
N GLN A 31 10.88 -2.41 1.09
CA GLN A 31 9.93 -1.33 1.34
C GLN A 31 9.90 -0.26 0.24
N THR A 32 10.96 -0.12 -0.55
CA THR A 32 11.00 0.82 -1.68
C THR A 32 10.48 0.24 -2.98
N VAL A 33 10.27 -1.07 -3.04
CA VAL A 33 9.70 -1.71 -4.23
C VAL A 33 8.18 -1.50 -4.24
N PRO A 34 7.62 -0.95 -5.32
CA PRO A 34 6.17 -0.74 -5.39
C PRO A 34 5.38 -2.03 -5.30
N SER A 35 4.29 -2.00 -4.56
CA SER A 35 3.31 -3.09 -4.55
C SER A 35 2.22 -2.83 -5.58
N THR A 36 1.88 -3.85 -6.36
CA THR A 36 0.83 -3.77 -7.38
C THR A 36 -0.19 -4.88 -7.18
N LEU A 37 -1.47 -4.56 -7.39
CA LEU A 37 -2.55 -5.54 -7.31
C LEU A 37 -3.63 -5.22 -8.35
N TYR A 38 -4.09 -6.23 -9.07
CA TYR A 38 -5.32 -6.16 -9.82
C TYR A 38 -6.46 -6.73 -8.98
N ILE A 39 -7.48 -5.90 -8.73
CA ILE A 39 -8.64 -6.26 -7.92
C ILE A 39 -9.82 -6.54 -8.83
N ARG A 40 -10.48 -7.66 -8.61
CA ARG A 40 -11.79 -7.95 -9.17
C ARG A 40 -12.55 -8.87 -8.24
N ASN A 41 -13.84 -8.60 -8.06
CA ASN A 41 -14.73 -9.39 -7.22
C ASN A 41 -14.32 -9.49 -5.73
N LYS A 42 -13.60 -8.50 -5.23
CA LYS A 42 -13.25 -8.37 -3.81
C LYS A 42 -14.02 -7.22 -3.19
N THR A 43 -14.38 -7.35 -1.93
CA THR A 43 -15.12 -6.31 -1.18
C THR A 43 -14.17 -5.46 -0.35
N TYR A 44 -13.11 -6.07 0.18
CA TYR A 44 -12.18 -5.44 1.11
C TYR A 44 -10.74 -5.64 0.66
N ILE A 45 -9.96 -4.58 0.73
CA ILE A 45 -8.52 -4.58 0.47
C ILE A 45 -7.83 -3.86 1.61
N GLU A 46 -6.90 -4.53 2.28
CA GLU A 46 -5.97 -3.86 3.19
C GLU A 46 -4.84 -3.26 2.34
N LEU A 47 -4.76 -1.94 2.37
CA LEU A 47 -3.74 -1.20 1.64
C LEU A 47 -2.43 -1.12 2.43
N HIS A 48 -2.53 -1.08 3.75
CA HIS A 48 -1.38 -0.89 4.63
C HIS A 48 -1.73 -1.28 6.05
N HIS A 49 -0.78 -1.86 6.76
CA HIS A 49 -0.79 -1.90 8.21
C HIS A 49 0.61 -1.58 8.75
N SER A 50 0.66 -0.72 9.75
CA SER A 50 1.87 -0.41 10.47
C SER A 50 2.17 -1.49 11.53
N LEU A 51 3.42 -1.63 11.92
CA LEU A 51 3.75 -2.47 13.07
C LEU A 51 3.19 -1.90 14.37
N PRO A 52 2.90 -2.76 15.37
CA PRO A 52 2.58 -2.31 16.71
C PRO A 52 3.73 -1.48 17.28
N ALA A 53 3.50 -0.21 17.55
CA ALA A 53 4.48 0.68 18.14
C ALA A 53 3.81 1.91 18.75
N ASP A 54 4.40 2.43 19.83
CA ASP A 54 3.92 3.64 20.48
C ASP A 54 4.18 4.91 19.64
N TRP A 55 5.19 4.85 18.78
CA TRP A 55 5.50 5.90 17.82
C TRP A 55 5.61 5.28 16.44
N ASN A 56 4.74 5.69 15.54
CA ASN A 56 4.72 5.20 14.19
C ASN A 56 4.27 6.29 13.23
N THR A 57 4.94 6.37 12.10
CA THR A 57 4.59 7.30 11.01
C THR A 57 4.80 6.59 9.70
N PHE A 58 3.80 6.60 8.86
CA PHE A 58 3.91 6.09 7.51
C PHE A 58 3.37 7.09 6.49
N MET A 59 3.87 7.00 5.30
CA MET A 59 3.37 7.73 4.14
C MET A 59 3.55 6.90 2.88
N PHE A 60 2.50 6.79 2.09
CA PHE A 60 2.57 6.13 0.80
C PHE A 60 1.74 6.83 -0.26
N LEU A 61 2.18 6.65 -1.50
CA LEU A 61 1.45 7.02 -2.70
C LEU A 61 0.59 5.85 -3.14
N LEU A 62 -0.68 6.10 -3.42
CA LEU A 62 -1.61 5.12 -3.97
C LEU A 62 -2.14 5.62 -5.31
N MET A 63 -1.91 4.85 -6.37
CA MET A 63 -2.55 5.06 -7.65
C MET A 63 -3.63 4.00 -7.83
N ILE A 64 -4.81 4.45 -8.21
CA ILE A 64 -5.97 3.59 -8.49
C ILE A 64 -6.42 3.90 -9.91
N SER A 65 -6.51 2.86 -10.74
CA SER A 65 -7.02 2.98 -12.09
C SER A 65 -8.14 1.97 -12.31
N GLY A 66 -9.32 2.46 -12.65
CA GLY A 66 -10.47 1.63 -13.02
C GLY A 66 -10.32 1.05 -14.43
N THR A 67 -10.93 -0.10 -14.68
CA THR A 67 -10.95 -0.71 -16.02
C THR A 67 -12.06 -0.18 -16.91
N GLY A 68 -12.97 0.64 -16.35
CA GLY A 68 -14.08 1.27 -17.08
C GLY A 68 -13.94 2.80 -17.14
N ILE A 69 -14.45 3.40 -18.20
CA ILE A 69 -14.41 4.86 -18.42
C ILE A 69 -15.08 5.64 -17.27
N ALA A 70 -16.01 5.03 -16.54
CA ALA A 70 -16.76 5.65 -15.46
C ALA A 70 -16.12 5.46 -14.06
N ASP A 71 -15.06 4.66 -13.95
CA ASP A 71 -14.56 4.22 -12.65
C ASP A 71 -13.53 5.17 -12.02
N GLY A 72 -13.09 6.18 -12.78
CA GLY A 72 -12.17 7.21 -12.30
C GLY A 72 -10.76 6.68 -12.05
N ASP A 73 -9.80 7.55 -12.32
CA ASP A 73 -8.40 7.35 -11.93
C ASP A 73 -8.06 8.32 -10.82
N ALA A 74 -7.33 7.87 -9.82
CA ALA A 74 -6.90 8.71 -8.71
C ALA A 74 -5.45 8.44 -8.34
N VAL A 75 -4.76 9.50 -7.97
CA VAL A 75 -3.45 9.44 -7.32
C VAL A 75 -3.59 10.12 -5.97
N LEU A 76 -3.39 9.35 -4.92
CA LEU A 76 -3.59 9.80 -3.55
C LEU A 76 -2.27 9.69 -2.78
N ILE A 77 -2.05 10.63 -1.87
CA ILE A 77 -1.06 10.48 -0.82
C ILE A 77 -1.78 10.19 0.49
N ILE A 78 -1.37 9.15 1.18
CA ILE A 78 -1.94 8.71 2.44
C ILE A 78 -0.84 8.76 3.50
N HIS A 79 -1.14 9.44 4.60
CA HIS A 79 -0.25 9.57 5.73
C HIS A 79 -0.98 9.18 7.02
N GLY A 80 -0.32 8.40 7.86
CA GLY A 80 -0.80 8.06 9.19
C GLY A 80 0.30 8.21 10.22
N SER A 81 -0.10 8.48 11.46
CA SER A 81 0.80 8.55 12.60
C SER A 81 0.07 8.27 13.90
N ASN A 82 0.76 7.68 14.85
CA ASN A 82 0.38 7.59 16.24
C ASN A 82 1.52 8.07 17.14
N GLU A 83 1.17 8.56 18.29
CA GLU A 83 2.10 8.97 19.35
C GLU A 83 1.71 8.22 20.63
N SER A 84 2.67 7.95 21.53
CA SER A 84 2.52 6.99 22.65
C SER A 84 1.27 7.18 23.52
N ASN A 85 0.78 8.40 23.66
CA ASN A 85 -0.35 8.75 24.52
C ASN A 85 -1.51 9.41 23.77
N SER A 86 -1.45 9.46 22.44
CA SER A 86 -2.48 10.07 21.63
C SER A 86 -3.23 9.04 20.77
N GLU A 87 -4.42 9.41 20.38
CA GLU A 87 -5.14 8.67 19.36
C GLU A 87 -4.41 8.84 18.00
N GLY A 88 -4.24 7.73 17.29
CA GLY A 88 -3.68 7.76 15.94
C GLY A 88 -4.54 8.58 15.00
N ARG A 89 -3.91 9.09 13.96
CA ARG A 89 -4.57 9.84 12.90
C ARG A 89 -4.15 9.32 11.53
N CYS A 90 -5.08 9.42 10.58
CA CYS A 90 -4.81 9.11 9.19
C CYS A 90 -5.46 10.19 8.31
N ILE A 91 -4.75 10.63 7.30
CA ILE A 91 -5.23 11.62 6.32
C ILE A 91 -4.94 11.12 4.91
N ALA A 92 -5.82 11.47 3.98
CA ALA A 92 -5.64 11.22 2.57
C ALA A 92 -5.82 12.52 1.77
N LYS A 93 -4.96 12.74 0.80
CA LYS A 93 -5.04 13.89 -0.09
C LYS A 93 -4.97 13.45 -1.54
N SER A 94 -5.84 13.98 -2.38
CA SER A 94 -5.77 13.77 -3.81
C SER A 94 -4.68 14.62 -4.43
N LEU A 95 -3.81 13.98 -5.21
CA LEU A 95 -2.81 14.64 -6.05
C LEU A 95 -3.32 14.75 -7.50
N TYR A 96 -4.16 13.82 -7.92
CA TYR A 96 -4.74 13.79 -9.26
C TYR A 96 -6.04 12.98 -9.26
N GLY A 97 -7.04 13.45 -10.00
CA GLY A 97 -8.30 12.76 -10.19
C GLY A 97 -9.14 12.64 -8.91
N ASN A 98 -10.12 11.80 -8.96
CA ASN A 98 -11.02 11.52 -7.84
C ASN A 98 -11.16 10.02 -7.65
N LEU A 99 -11.22 9.61 -6.39
CA LEU A 99 -11.59 8.24 -6.06
C LEU A 99 -13.02 7.97 -6.59
N SER A 100 -13.20 6.81 -7.22
CA SER A 100 -14.54 6.38 -7.67
C SER A 100 -15.56 6.48 -6.52
N LYS A 101 -16.77 6.92 -6.82
CA LYS A 101 -17.88 6.97 -5.83
C LYS A 101 -18.24 5.59 -5.26
N LYS A 102 -17.85 4.53 -5.96
CA LYS A 102 -18.03 3.13 -5.50
C LYS A 102 -16.97 2.69 -4.50
N LEU A 103 -15.94 3.49 -4.28
CA LEU A 103 -14.84 3.16 -3.39
C LEU A 103 -14.77 4.13 -2.23
N GLN A 104 -14.46 3.61 -1.06
CA GLN A 104 -14.19 4.39 0.14
C GLN A 104 -12.88 3.96 0.75
N LEU A 105 -12.15 4.91 1.31
CA LEU A 105 -11.03 4.66 2.18
C LEU A 105 -11.51 4.65 3.62
N LYS A 106 -11.07 3.65 4.36
CA LYS A 106 -11.33 3.52 5.80
C LYS A 106 -10.06 3.20 6.54
N TRP A 107 -10.05 3.46 7.82
CA TRP A 107 -8.90 3.15 8.66
C TRP A 107 -9.32 2.84 10.10
N GLU A 108 -8.45 2.20 10.83
CA GLU A 108 -8.57 1.98 12.27
C GLU A 108 -7.20 1.99 12.94
N GLN A 109 -7.20 2.24 14.24
CA GLN A 109 -6.08 1.94 15.12
C GLN A 109 -6.47 0.76 16.00
N LYS A 110 -5.67 -0.28 15.96
CA LYS A 110 -5.84 -1.46 16.81
C LYS A 110 -5.39 -1.19 18.25
N PRO A 111 -5.79 -2.03 19.23
CA PRO A 111 -5.33 -1.91 20.62
C PRO A 111 -3.81 -1.97 20.79
N ASP A 112 -3.10 -2.67 19.90
CA ASP A 112 -1.65 -2.76 19.85
C ASP A 112 -0.97 -1.54 19.21
N LYS A 113 -1.75 -0.49 18.93
CA LYS A 113 -1.33 0.77 18.29
C LYS A 113 -1.02 0.69 16.80
N SER A 114 -1.10 -0.47 16.16
CA SER A 114 -0.99 -0.53 14.72
C SER A 114 -2.13 0.23 14.02
N ILE A 115 -1.80 0.90 12.92
CA ILE A 115 -2.77 1.61 12.07
C ILE A 115 -2.97 0.80 10.80
N HIS A 116 -4.22 0.51 10.50
CA HIS A 116 -4.62 -0.22 9.32
C HIS A 116 -5.42 0.67 8.39
N VAL A 117 -5.12 0.62 7.10
CA VAL A 117 -5.80 1.40 6.05
C VAL A 117 -6.41 0.45 5.04
N TYR A 118 -7.68 0.69 4.73
CA TYR A 118 -8.47 -0.18 3.86
C TYR A 118 -9.08 0.58 2.69
N LEU A 119 -9.22 -0.12 1.58
CA LEU A 119 -10.10 0.25 0.48
C LEU A 119 -11.30 -0.68 0.50
N VAL A 120 -12.49 -0.12 0.51
CA VAL A 120 -13.75 -0.88 0.58
C VAL A 120 -14.69 -0.43 -0.54
N GLU A 121 -15.60 -1.31 -0.94
CA GLU A 121 -16.69 -0.93 -1.81
C GLU A 121 -17.78 -0.23 -1.00
N ALA A 122 -18.25 0.93 -1.49
CA ALA A 122 -19.09 1.86 -0.72
C ALA A 122 -20.47 1.29 -0.32
N GLU A 123 -21.03 0.41 -1.12
CA GLU A 123 -22.35 -0.19 -0.91
C GLU A 123 -22.27 -1.62 -0.36
N GLY A 124 -21.07 -2.08 0.04
CA GLY A 124 -20.85 -3.44 0.52
C GLY A 124 -20.87 -4.50 -0.58
N GLY A 125 -20.85 -4.09 -1.82
CA GLY A 125 -20.79 -4.95 -3.00
C GLY A 125 -19.37 -5.44 -3.30
N LYS A 126 -19.20 -5.90 -4.54
CA LYS A 126 -17.88 -6.32 -5.03
C LYS A 126 -17.30 -5.26 -5.93
N MET A 127 -16.04 -4.94 -5.70
CA MET A 127 -15.29 -4.03 -6.56
C MET A 127 -15.26 -4.55 -7.99
N GLY A 128 -15.41 -3.65 -8.96
CA GLY A 128 -15.15 -3.89 -10.36
C GLY A 128 -13.67 -4.21 -10.62
N GLY A 129 -13.22 -4.02 -11.85
CA GLY A 129 -11.80 -4.15 -12.16
C GLY A 129 -11.04 -2.87 -11.80
N TYR A 130 -10.13 -2.95 -10.82
CA TYR A 130 -9.21 -1.87 -10.47
C TYR A 130 -7.78 -2.37 -10.46
N ARG A 131 -6.86 -1.50 -10.89
CA ARG A 131 -5.43 -1.69 -10.72
C ARG A 131 -4.96 -0.75 -9.63
N LEU A 132 -4.31 -1.31 -8.64
CA LEU A 132 -3.68 -0.57 -7.57
C LEU A 132 -2.17 -0.62 -7.73
N PHE A 133 -1.55 0.50 -7.47
CA PHE A 133 -0.11 0.63 -7.34
C PHE A 133 0.18 1.43 -6.08
N LYS A 134 0.98 0.86 -5.17
CA LYS A 134 1.37 1.52 -3.92
C LYS A 134 2.88 1.67 -3.86
N GLN A 135 3.33 2.88 -3.56
CA GLN A 135 4.71 3.22 -3.34
C GLN A 135 4.89 3.86 -1.97
N HIS A 136 5.68 3.25 -1.11
CA HIS A 136 6.06 3.85 0.16
C HIS A 136 6.99 5.03 -0.03
N CYS A 137 6.72 6.10 0.74
CA CYS A 137 7.55 7.31 0.77
C CYS A 137 8.42 7.40 2.04
N CYS A 138 8.06 6.66 3.10
CA CYS A 138 8.81 6.56 4.35
C CYS A 138 9.12 5.10 4.66
N LEU A 139 10.30 4.84 5.19
CA LEU A 139 10.90 3.51 5.31
C LEU A 139 10.99 3.08 6.77
N GLU A 140 9.90 2.94 7.48
CA GLU A 140 9.96 2.28 8.77
C GLU A 140 9.21 0.96 8.72
N ASN A 141 9.84 -0.09 9.22
CA ASN A 141 9.41 -1.47 9.52
C ASN A 141 7.91 -1.79 9.31
N GLU A 142 7.43 -1.68 8.09
CA GLU A 142 6.02 -1.79 7.79
C GLU A 142 5.73 -2.92 6.80
N ASN A 143 4.54 -3.49 6.87
CA ASN A 143 4.10 -4.37 5.82
C ASN A 143 3.69 -3.54 4.60
N THR A 144 4.42 -3.74 3.52
CA THR A 144 4.23 -3.01 2.26
C THR A 144 3.23 -3.68 1.32
N ASP A 145 2.76 -4.87 1.65
CA ASP A 145 1.91 -5.65 0.76
C ASP A 145 0.47 -5.11 0.74
N ILE A 146 -0.17 -5.19 -0.42
CA ILE A 146 -1.60 -4.96 -0.58
C ILE A 146 -2.28 -6.31 -0.48
N ILE A 147 -3.22 -6.47 0.44
CA ILE A 147 -3.82 -7.76 0.77
C ILE A 147 -5.32 -7.73 0.51
N ALA A 148 -5.83 -8.69 -0.26
CA ALA A 148 -7.26 -8.89 -0.39
C ALA A 148 -7.80 -9.68 0.81
N LEU A 149 -8.82 -9.13 1.47
CA LEU A 149 -9.48 -9.75 2.62
C LEU A 149 -10.83 -10.35 2.20
N ASP A 150 -11.18 -11.48 2.79
CA ASP A 150 -12.48 -12.12 2.56
C ASP A 150 -13.55 -11.57 3.50
N THR A 151 -13.15 -11.13 4.69
CA THR A 151 -14.06 -10.55 5.70
C THR A 151 -13.38 -9.35 6.35
N LEU A 152 -14.18 -8.34 6.70
CA LEU A 152 -13.76 -7.17 7.46
C LEU A 152 -14.98 -6.60 8.18
N ASP A 153 -14.86 -6.38 9.47
CA ASP A 153 -15.89 -5.63 10.20
C ASP A 153 -15.68 -4.13 9.95
N ILE A 154 -16.53 -3.59 9.09
CA ILE A 154 -16.44 -2.17 8.69
C ILE A 154 -17.17 -1.23 9.66
N SER A 155 -17.95 -1.77 10.62
CA SER A 155 -18.79 -0.97 11.51
C SER A 155 -17.99 -0.10 12.48
N ALA A 156 -16.81 -0.56 12.87
CA ALA A 156 -15.91 0.15 13.78
C ALA A 156 -14.85 1.02 13.06
N LEU A 157 -14.81 0.98 11.72
CA LEU A 157 -13.81 1.71 10.95
C LEU A 157 -14.18 3.18 10.82
N LYS A 158 -13.18 4.04 10.91
CA LYS A 158 -13.29 5.48 10.65
C LYS A 158 -13.20 5.76 9.15
N ASP A 159 -13.99 6.71 8.67
CA ASP A 159 -13.86 7.18 7.30
C ASP A 159 -12.55 7.95 7.10
N LEU A 160 -11.85 7.66 6.02
CA LEU A 160 -10.69 8.41 5.58
C LEU A 160 -11.11 9.30 4.41
N VAL A 161 -11.48 10.53 4.74
CA VAL A 161 -11.94 11.50 3.75
C VAL A 161 -10.76 11.98 2.91
N VAL A 162 -10.93 11.92 1.59
CA VAL A 162 -9.93 12.45 0.65
C VAL A 162 -10.18 13.94 0.44
N SER A 163 -9.19 14.75 0.75
CA SER A 163 -9.21 16.23 0.59
C SER A 163 -8.44 16.70 -0.64
#